data_9c329e5170828dd1bbc74c822d935435
#
_entry.id   9c329e5170828dd1bbc74c822d935435
#
_cell.length_a   1.000
_cell.length_b   1.000
_cell.length_c   1.000
_cell.angle_alpha   90.00
_cell.angle_beta   90.00
_cell.angle_gamma   90.00
#
_symmetry.space_group_name_H-M   'P 1'
#
loop_
_entity.id
_entity.type
_entity.pdbx_description
1 polymer ?
#
loop_
_entity_poly.entity_id
_entity_poly.type
_entity_poly.pdbx_seq_one_letter_code
_entity_poly.pdbx_strand_id
1 'polypeptide(L)'
;VSNSSDLVDVTFKIKERKAGEFKVSAGWSDTDGAIFDIDLQQDNFLGIGKNVGLKASKSTVNTSLRFLLTDPFYTSDGVSRTVNAVISQTDVSGTSTSSYLSDVLGGGVLYNMPVSETSTFGIGYDLTYTDFTTTAFSPIIVTHHIEDHGNTAFGLSLKGSYVSDTRNRTIFAESGMLNSIT
;
A
#
# COMPACT_ATOMS: atom_id res chain seq x y z
N VAL A 1 19.73 8.56 43.13
CA VAL A 1 20.62 7.41 43.36
C VAL A 1 19.96 6.56 44.42
N SER A 2 19.41 5.41 44.03
CA SER A 2 18.80 4.46 44.96
C SER A 2 19.92 3.70 45.68
N ASN A 3 19.88 3.73 47.00
CA ASN A 3 20.89 3.13 47.87
C ASN A 3 20.47 1.73 48.37
N SER A 4 19.61 1.01 47.61
CA SER A 4 19.22 -0.36 47.94
C SER A 4 19.91 -1.32 46.95
N SER A 5 20.45 -2.44 47.45
CA SER A 5 21.26 -3.42 46.72
C SER A 5 20.47 -4.18 45.63
N ASP A 6 19.14 -4.03 45.58
CA ASP A 6 18.23 -4.75 44.72
C ASP A 6 17.59 -3.87 43.64
N LEU A 7 18.00 -2.60 43.52
CA LEU A 7 17.49 -1.67 42.53
C LEU A 7 18.58 -1.26 41.55
N VAL A 8 18.27 -1.32 40.24
CA VAL A 8 19.15 -0.90 39.15
C VAL A 8 18.55 0.32 38.48
N ASP A 9 19.32 1.42 38.41
CA ASP A 9 18.94 2.60 37.64
C ASP A 9 19.27 2.36 36.17
N VAL A 10 18.26 2.33 35.30
CA VAL A 10 18.42 2.16 33.87
C VAL A 10 18.22 3.51 33.18
N THR A 11 19.25 4.00 32.51
CA THR A 11 19.20 5.24 31.75
C THR A 11 19.15 4.95 30.24
N PHE A 12 18.07 5.32 29.60
CA PHE A 12 17.93 5.23 28.14
C PHE A 12 18.39 6.55 27.50
N LYS A 13 19.41 6.50 26.65
CA LYS A 13 19.80 7.63 25.81
C LYS A 13 19.16 7.49 24.45
N ILE A 14 18.17 8.34 24.17
CA ILE A 14 17.42 8.34 22.90
C ILE A 14 18.00 9.44 22.02
N LYS A 15 18.29 9.08 20.76
CA LYS A 15 18.63 10.03 19.70
C LYS A 15 17.54 10.00 18.63
N GLU A 16 16.89 11.13 18.42
CA GLU A 16 15.88 11.25 17.37
C GLU A 16 16.49 11.04 15.98
N ARG A 17 15.76 10.34 15.14
CA ARG A 17 16.07 10.15 13.70
C ARG A 17 15.10 10.97 12.87
N LYS A 18 15.51 11.34 11.65
CA LYS A 18 14.59 11.92 10.68
C LYS A 18 13.51 10.88 10.38
N ALA A 19 12.28 11.24 10.65
CA ALA A 19 11.12 10.37 10.53
C ALA A 19 10.40 10.50 9.17
N GLY A 20 10.83 11.42 8.30
CA GLY A 20 10.23 11.69 7.00
C GLY A 20 11.17 11.38 5.85
N GLU A 21 10.61 10.82 4.79
CA GLU A 21 11.26 10.59 3.51
C GLU A 21 10.44 11.23 2.39
N PHE A 22 11.12 11.92 1.48
CA PHE A 22 10.54 12.51 0.28
C PHE A 22 11.33 12.03 -0.92
N LYS A 23 10.65 11.39 -1.87
CA LYS A 23 11.23 10.94 -3.13
C LYS A 23 10.48 11.57 -4.30
N VAL A 24 11.23 11.99 -5.28
CA VAL A 24 10.70 12.40 -6.59
C VAL A 24 11.44 11.60 -7.64
N SER A 25 10.71 11.01 -8.55
CA SER A 25 11.26 10.32 -9.70
C SER A 25 10.62 10.80 -11.00
N ALA A 26 11.38 10.74 -12.07
CA ALA A 26 10.92 10.98 -13.42
C ALA A 26 11.49 9.89 -14.33
N GLY A 27 10.67 9.40 -15.24
CA GLY A 27 11.03 8.35 -16.18
C GLY A 27 10.34 8.54 -17.53
N TRP A 28 10.65 7.65 -18.44
CA TRP A 28 10.01 7.56 -19.74
C TRP A 28 9.70 6.10 -20.08
N SER A 29 8.53 5.86 -20.62
CA SER A 29 8.10 4.57 -21.15
C SER A 29 7.48 4.79 -22.53
N ASP A 30 7.68 3.86 -23.45
CA ASP A 30 7.07 3.94 -24.79
C ASP A 30 5.53 3.82 -24.73
N THR A 31 5.01 3.17 -23.70
CA THR A 31 3.56 2.99 -23.49
C THR A 31 2.96 4.17 -22.72
N ASP A 32 3.62 4.58 -21.62
CA ASP A 32 3.06 5.54 -20.67
C ASP A 32 3.57 6.98 -20.89
N GLY A 33 4.50 7.17 -21.82
CA GLY A 33 5.16 8.46 -22.07
C GLY A 33 6.01 8.92 -20.90
N ALA A 34 5.99 10.20 -20.60
CA ALA A 34 6.69 10.77 -19.44
C ALA A 34 5.97 10.37 -18.16
N ILE A 35 6.70 9.85 -17.19
CA ILE A 35 6.21 9.41 -15.89
C ILE A 35 6.83 10.29 -14.80
N PHE A 36 6.00 10.76 -13.88
CA PHE A 36 6.42 11.52 -12.71
C PHE A 36 5.81 10.90 -11.47
N ASP A 37 6.64 10.62 -10.48
CA ASP A 37 6.21 10.09 -9.19
C ASP A 37 6.68 10.98 -8.05
N ILE A 38 5.82 11.12 -7.05
CA ILE A 38 6.12 11.74 -5.76
C ILE A 38 5.73 10.74 -4.69
N ASP A 39 6.65 10.45 -3.77
CA ASP A 39 6.43 9.58 -2.63
C ASP A 39 6.82 10.31 -1.35
N LEU A 40 5.85 10.49 -0.47
CA LEU A 40 6.00 11.10 0.84
C LEU A 40 5.75 10.02 1.89
N GLN A 41 6.69 9.81 2.77
CA GLN A 41 6.55 8.89 3.89
C GLN A 41 6.96 9.59 5.18
N GLN A 42 6.12 9.50 6.19
CA GLN A 42 6.37 10.05 7.51
C GLN A 42 6.11 8.98 8.55
N ASP A 43 7.17 8.55 9.22
CA ASP A 43 7.08 7.67 10.38
C ASP A 43 6.75 8.50 11.62
N ASN A 44 6.05 7.90 12.55
CA ASN A 44 5.64 8.55 13.80
C ASN A 44 4.98 9.92 13.56
N PHE A 45 4.00 9.95 12.66
CA PHE A 45 3.31 11.18 12.26
C PHE A 45 2.76 11.93 13.47
N LEU A 46 3.15 13.19 13.62
CA LEU A 46 2.82 14.06 14.76
C LEU A 46 3.14 13.46 16.15
N GLY A 47 4.05 12.50 16.23
CA GLY A 47 4.42 11.88 17.51
C GLY A 47 3.43 10.84 18.04
N ILE A 48 2.42 10.44 17.26
CA ILE A 48 1.36 9.51 17.71
C ILE A 48 1.66 8.03 17.40
N GLY A 49 2.90 7.71 16.98
CA GLY A 49 3.32 6.34 16.68
C GLY A 49 2.77 5.75 15.39
N LYS A 50 2.08 6.52 14.54
CA LYS A 50 1.51 6.06 13.27
C LYS A 50 2.36 6.50 12.10
N ASN A 51 2.38 5.69 11.04
CA ASN A 51 3.10 5.98 9.81
C ASN A 51 2.10 6.40 8.74
N VAL A 52 2.42 7.49 8.04
CA VAL A 52 1.60 8.02 6.93
C VAL A 52 2.41 7.98 5.66
N GLY A 53 1.81 7.48 4.60
CA GLY A 53 2.35 7.48 3.24
C GLY A 53 1.39 8.18 2.28
N LEU A 54 1.94 8.98 1.37
CA LEU A 54 1.23 9.58 0.25
C LEU A 54 2.04 9.39 -1.01
N LYS A 55 1.46 8.72 -2.00
CA LYS A 55 2.09 8.52 -3.30
C LYS A 55 1.21 9.10 -4.40
N ALA A 56 1.78 10.00 -5.19
CA ALA A 56 1.17 10.52 -6.40
C ALA A 56 1.99 10.07 -7.61
N SER A 57 1.32 9.59 -8.64
CA SER A 57 1.92 9.18 -9.91
C SER A 57 1.15 9.81 -11.06
N LYS A 58 1.86 10.32 -12.06
CA LYS A 58 1.27 10.86 -13.28
C LYS A 58 2.05 10.42 -14.49
N SER A 59 1.35 9.82 -15.46
CA SER A 59 1.85 9.55 -16.79
C SER A 59 0.86 10.05 -17.84
N THR A 60 1.13 9.81 -19.12
CA THR A 60 0.17 10.11 -20.19
C THR A 60 -1.09 9.25 -20.07
N VAL A 61 -0.95 8.00 -19.58
CA VAL A 61 -2.03 7.01 -19.51
C VAL A 61 -2.67 6.92 -18.14
N ASN A 62 -1.90 7.21 -17.07
CA ASN A 62 -2.39 7.03 -15.70
C ASN A 62 -2.10 8.23 -14.81
N THR A 63 -3.08 8.62 -14.01
CA THR A 63 -2.92 9.57 -12.90
C THR A 63 -3.46 8.89 -11.66
N SER A 64 -2.66 8.77 -10.60
CA SER A 64 -3.10 8.14 -9.36
C SER A 64 -2.60 8.86 -8.12
N LEU A 65 -3.43 8.81 -7.08
CA LEU A 65 -3.10 9.27 -5.74
C LEU A 65 -3.44 8.15 -4.76
N ARG A 66 -2.47 7.77 -3.95
CA ARG A 66 -2.63 6.74 -2.93
C ARG A 66 -2.24 7.28 -1.56
N PHE A 67 -3.08 7.04 -0.59
CA PHE A 67 -2.86 7.34 0.81
C PHE A 67 -2.76 6.04 1.60
N LEU A 68 -1.81 5.97 2.56
CA LEU A 68 -1.67 4.88 3.51
C LEU A 68 -1.54 5.45 4.92
N LEU A 69 -2.23 4.83 5.85
CA LEU A 69 -2.09 5.08 7.28
C LEU A 69 -1.85 3.75 7.98
N THR A 70 -0.67 3.56 8.54
CA THR A 70 -0.32 2.34 9.28
C THR A 70 -0.18 2.65 10.77
N ASP A 71 -0.95 1.94 11.56
CA ASP A 71 -0.84 1.89 13.01
C ASP A 71 -0.15 0.57 13.38
N PRO A 72 1.17 0.59 13.71
CA PRO A 72 1.93 -0.63 13.96
C PRO A 72 1.54 -1.33 15.27
N PHE A 73 0.91 -0.61 16.20
CA PHE A 73 0.49 -1.10 17.50
C PHE A 73 -0.99 -0.76 17.74
N TYR A 74 -1.85 -1.18 16.80
CA TYR A 74 -3.29 -0.97 16.89
C TYR A 74 -3.90 -1.64 18.13
N THR A 75 -3.34 -2.78 18.54
CA THR A 75 -3.65 -3.45 19.81
C THR A 75 -2.38 -3.62 20.66
N SER A 76 -2.55 -3.82 21.96
CA SER A 76 -1.45 -4.11 22.89
C SER A 76 -0.68 -5.39 22.56
N ASP A 77 -1.33 -6.33 21.87
CA ASP A 77 -0.75 -7.62 21.48
C ASP A 77 0.05 -7.55 20.18
N GLY A 78 0.29 -6.33 19.66
CA GLY A 78 1.15 -6.11 18.50
C GLY A 78 0.45 -6.29 17.15
N VAL A 79 -0.88 -6.33 17.10
CA VAL A 79 -1.61 -6.30 15.82
C VAL A 79 -1.41 -4.93 15.18
N SER A 80 -0.95 -4.92 13.93
CA SER A 80 -0.88 -3.69 13.12
C SER A 80 -2.13 -3.56 12.25
N ARG A 81 -2.51 -2.31 11.97
CA ARG A 81 -3.58 -1.97 11.05
C ARG A 81 -3.10 -0.99 10.00
N THR A 82 -3.30 -1.33 8.74
CA THR A 82 -3.07 -0.42 7.61
C THR A 82 -4.39 -0.08 6.95
N VAL A 83 -4.69 1.20 6.84
CA VAL A 83 -5.81 1.74 6.07
C VAL A 83 -5.25 2.35 4.81
N ASN A 84 -5.84 2.03 3.67
CA ASN A 84 -5.46 2.61 2.38
C ASN A 84 -6.64 3.28 1.70
N ALA A 85 -6.35 4.31 0.91
CA ALA A 85 -7.29 4.92 -0.02
C ALA A 85 -6.56 5.18 -1.35
N VAL A 86 -7.25 5.02 -2.46
CA VAL A 86 -6.71 5.24 -3.80
C VAL A 86 -7.74 5.93 -4.69
N ILE A 87 -7.27 6.89 -5.44
CA ILE A 87 -7.98 7.48 -6.56
C ILE A 87 -7.07 7.30 -7.76
N SER A 88 -7.60 6.75 -8.85
CA SER A 88 -6.82 6.53 -10.07
C SER A 88 -7.69 6.79 -11.29
N GLN A 89 -7.14 7.49 -12.25
CA GLN A 89 -7.72 7.70 -13.57
C GLN A 89 -6.79 7.11 -14.61
N THR A 90 -7.33 6.22 -15.43
CA THR A 90 -6.60 5.59 -16.53
C THR A 90 -7.25 5.98 -17.84
N ASP A 91 -6.47 6.56 -18.75
CA ASP A 91 -6.88 6.95 -20.09
C ASP A 91 -6.00 6.23 -21.12
N VAL A 92 -6.52 5.15 -21.68
CA VAL A 92 -5.85 4.39 -22.75
C VAL A 92 -6.39 4.73 -24.13
N SER A 93 -7.15 5.82 -24.28
CA SER A 93 -7.77 6.23 -25.55
C SER A 93 -6.73 6.54 -26.64
N GLY A 94 -5.51 6.91 -26.27
CA GLY A 94 -4.41 7.18 -27.20
C GLY A 94 -3.50 5.99 -27.48
N THR A 95 -3.76 4.82 -26.91
CA THR A 95 -2.93 3.63 -27.12
C THR A 95 -3.45 2.78 -28.27
N SER A 96 -2.55 2.05 -28.95
CA SER A 96 -2.90 1.19 -30.07
C SER A 96 -3.63 -0.11 -29.67
N THR A 97 -3.72 -0.39 -28.37
CA THR A 97 -4.18 -1.70 -27.86
C THR A 97 -5.62 -1.68 -27.39
N SER A 98 -6.09 -0.54 -26.87
CA SER A 98 -7.44 -0.42 -26.30
C SER A 98 -7.81 1.05 -26.17
N SER A 99 -9.09 1.37 -26.20
CA SER A 99 -9.55 2.76 -26.07
C SER A 99 -10.74 2.82 -25.11
N TYR A 100 -10.46 3.15 -23.86
CA TYR A 100 -11.43 3.42 -22.81
C TYR A 100 -10.81 4.29 -21.72
N LEU A 101 -11.66 4.92 -20.92
CA LEU A 101 -11.25 5.59 -19.70
C LEU A 101 -11.80 4.81 -18.50
N SER A 102 -11.05 4.81 -17.41
CA SER A 102 -11.45 4.16 -16.17
C SER A 102 -11.06 5.02 -14.98
N ASP A 103 -12.06 5.44 -14.22
CA ASP A 103 -11.90 6.16 -12.97
C ASP A 103 -12.15 5.21 -11.80
N VAL A 104 -11.17 5.08 -10.91
CA VAL A 104 -11.23 4.16 -9.76
C VAL A 104 -11.14 4.96 -8.47
N LEU A 105 -12.11 4.75 -7.59
CA LEU A 105 -12.06 5.12 -6.19
C LEU A 105 -12.01 3.85 -5.36
N GLY A 106 -10.99 3.69 -4.54
CA GLY A 106 -10.82 2.49 -3.73
C GLY A 106 -10.33 2.78 -2.33
N GLY A 107 -10.55 1.83 -1.44
CA GLY A 107 -10.03 1.88 -0.10
C GLY A 107 -10.18 0.55 0.62
N GLY A 108 -9.35 0.34 1.63
CA GLY A 108 -9.37 -0.92 2.34
C GLY A 108 -8.64 -0.88 3.67
N VAL A 109 -8.71 -2.00 4.34
CA VAL A 109 -8.06 -2.20 5.64
C VAL A 109 -7.37 -3.55 5.63
N LEU A 110 -6.15 -3.58 6.14
CA LEU A 110 -5.35 -4.79 6.36
C LEU A 110 -4.91 -4.84 7.82
N TYR A 111 -5.15 -5.96 8.47
CA TYR A 111 -4.64 -6.28 9.80
C TYR A 111 -3.54 -7.34 9.68
N ASN A 112 -2.40 -7.10 10.31
CA ASN A 112 -1.34 -8.11 10.45
C ASN A 112 -1.18 -8.45 11.92
N MET A 113 -1.31 -9.72 12.20
CA MET A 113 -1.31 -10.30 13.56
C MET A 113 -0.05 -11.15 13.73
N PRO A 114 0.87 -10.81 14.64
CA PRO A 114 1.97 -11.70 15.00
C PRO A 114 1.39 -12.93 15.72
N VAL A 115 1.55 -14.09 15.12
CA VAL A 115 1.09 -15.38 15.70
C VAL A 115 2.21 -16.12 16.41
N SER A 116 3.46 -15.77 16.11
CA SER A 116 4.67 -16.19 16.81
C SER A 116 5.80 -15.17 16.58
N GLU A 117 6.95 -15.37 17.21
CA GLU A 117 8.15 -14.54 17.00
C GLU A 117 8.62 -14.49 15.53
N THR A 118 8.31 -15.54 14.78
CA THR A 118 8.76 -15.70 13.39
C THR A 118 7.62 -15.69 12.36
N SER A 119 6.37 -15.59 12.81
CA SER A 119 5.22 -15.75 11.90
C SER A 119 4.17 -14.67 12.08
N THR A 120 3.65 -14.17 10.97
CA THR A 120 2.60 -13.17 10.91
C THR A 120 1.47 -13.64 10.01
N PHE A 121 0.24 -13.49 10.48
CA PHE A 121 -0.98 -13.70 9.68
C PHE A 121 -1.59 -12.35 9.32
N GLY A 122 -1.93 -12.17 8.06
CA GLY A 122 -2.59 -10.98 7.55
C GLY A 122 -4.01 -11.28 7.07
N ILE A 123 -4.95 -10.40 7.39
CA ILE A 123 -6.31 -10.43 6.86
C ILE A 123 -6.78 -9.03 6.55
N GLY A 124 -7.44 -8.87 5.43
CA GLY A 124 -7.95 -7.56 5.02
C GLY A 124 -8.99 -7.62 3.93
N TYR A 125 -9.52 -6.46 3.60
CA TYR A 125 -10.41 -6.30 2.46
C TYR A 125 -10.16 -4.94 1.79
N ASP A 126 -10.47 -4.88 0.49
CA ASP A 126 -10.54 -3.62 -0.26
C ASP A 126 -11.89 -3.55 -0.96
N LEU A 127 -12.42 -2.34 -1.00
CA LEU A 127 -13.59 -1.95 -1.76
C LEU A 127 -13.14 -1.05 -2.90
N THR A 128 -13.63 -1.29 -4.10
CA THR A 128 -13.36 -0.45 -5.26
C THR A 128 -14.66 -0.09 -5.96
N TYR A 129 -14.74 1.15 -6.37
CA TYR A 129 -15.77 1.66 -7.26
C TYR A 129 -15.06 2.11 -8.53
N THR A 130 -15.48 1.58 -9.67
CA THR A 130 -14.89 1.88 -10.97
C THR A 130 -15.97 2.42 -11.89
N ASP A 131 -15.69 3.54 -12.52
CA ASP A 131 -16.51 4.11 -13.60
C ASP A 131 -15.75 3.97 -14.92
N PHE A 132 -16.41 3.40 -15.93
CA PHE A 132 -15.87 3.19 -17.26
C PHE A 132 -16.51 4.16 -18.24
N THR A 133 -15.69 4.85 -19.02
CA THR A 133 -16.16 5.66 -20.15
C THR A 133 -15.63 5.05 -21.44
N THR A 134 -16.54 4.70 -22.34
CA THR A 134 -16.20 4.20 -23.69
C THR A 134 -15.96 5.35 -24.65
N THR A 135 -15.14 5.07 -25.65
CA THR A 135 -14.87 5.95 -26.79
C THR A 135 -15.37 5.31 -28.08
N ALA A 136 -15.34 6.02 -29.18
CA ALA A 136 -15.71 5.48 -30.51
C ALA A 136 -14.84 4.28 -30.95
N PHE A 137 -13.70 4.07 -30.30
CA PHE A 137 -12.75 3.00 -30.61
C PHE A 137 -12.65 1.94 -29.49
N SER A 138 -13.58 1.95 -28.54
CA SER A 138 -13.62 0.95 -27.48
C SER A 138 -13.88 -0.46 -28.03
N PRO A 139 -13.23 -1.48 -27.48
CA PRO A 139 -13.50 -2.86 -27.88
C PRO A 139 -14.99 -3.20 -27.72
N ILE A 140 -15.56 -3.93 -28.68
CA ILE A 140 -16.98 -4.27 -28.68
C ILE A 140 -17.42 -5.04 -27.43
N ILE A 141 -16.52 -5.82 -26.85
CA ILE A 141 -16.80 -6.57 -25.61
C ILE A 141 -17.00 -5.63 -24.40
N VAL A 142 -16.27 -4.52 -24.35
CA VAL A 142 -16.41 -3.50 -23.29
C VAL A 142 -17.70 -2.73 -23.49
N THR A 143 -18.01 -2.32 -24.73
CA THR A 143 -19.24 -1.61 -25.05
C THR A 143 -20.47 -2.46 -24.73
N HIS A 144 -20.46 -3.72 -25.12
CA HIS A 144 -21.55 -4.66 -24.84
C HIS A 144 -21.74 -4.92 -23.33
N HIS A 145 -20.64 -5.04 -22.60
CA HIS A 145 -20.70 -5.20 -21.14
C HIS A 145 -21.34 -3.98 -20.47
N ILE A 146 -21.00 -2.78 -20.94
CA ILE A 146 -21.57 -1.52 -20.41
C ILE A 146 -23.05 -1.37 -20.78
N GLU A 147 -23.45 -1.76 -21.98
CA GLU A 147 -24.85 -1.76 -22.41
C GLU A 147 -25.71 -2.70 -21.53
N ASP A 148 -25.18 -3.86 -21.17
CA ASP A 148 -25.90 -4.87 -20.39
C ASP A 148 -25.91 -4.62 -18.89
N HIS A 149 -24.81 -4.06 -18.31
CA HIS A 149 -24.59 -3.98 -16.88
C HIS A 149 -24.37 -2.56 -16.34
N GLY A 150 -24.31 -1.56 -17.23
CA GLY A 150 -23.97 -0.17 -16.89
C GLY A 150 -22.47 0.09 -16.90
N ASN A 151 -22.12 1.36 -16.75
CA ASN A 151 -20.73 1.85 -16.83
C ASN A 151 -19.97 1.79 -15.49
N THR A 152 -20.61 1.35 -14.42
CA THR A 152 -20.03 1.32 -13.09
C THR A 152 -19.89 -0.10 -12.56
N ALA A 153 -18.79 -0.36 -11.89
CA ALA A 153 -18.53 -1.64 -11.22
C ALA A 153 -18.14 -1.43 -9.76
N PHE A 154 -18.68 -2.27 -8.89
CA PHE A 154 -18.30 -2.32 -7.48
C PHE A 154 -17.54 -3.62 -7.23
N GLY A 155 -16.32 -3.50 -6.69
CA GLY A 155 -15.45 -4.63 -6.37
C GLY A 155 -15.24 -4.78 -4.86
N LEU A 156 -15.31 -6.02 -4.38
CA LEU A 156 -14.87 -6.41 -3.05
C LEU A 156 -13.75 -7.44 -3.20
N SER A 157 -12.58 -7.13 -2.67
CA SER A 157 -11.45 -8.05 -2.62
C SER A 157 -11.17 -8.43 -1.17
N LEU A 158 -11.10 -9.72 -0.89
CA LEU A 158 -10.65 -10.24 0.40
C LEU A 158 -9.19 -10.66 0.29
N LYS A 159 -8.40 -10.31 1.29
CA LYS A 159 -6.96 -10.60 1.34
C LYS A 159 -6.66 -11.48 2.54
N GLY A 160 -5.87 -12.51 2.32
CA GLY A 160 -5.32 -13.35 3.38
C GLY A 160 -3.84 -13.57 3.11
N SER A 161 -3.00 -13.50 4.12
CA SER A 161 -1.57 -13.77 3.97
C SER A 161 -1.02 -14.47 5.21
N TYR A 162 -0.03 -15.29 5.00
CA TYR A 162 0.75 -15.91 6.06
C TYR A 162 2.23 -15.84 5.71
N VAL A 163 3.02 -15.26 6.60
CA VAL A 163 4.46 -15.14 6.44
C VAL A 163 5.14 -15.81 7.62
N SER A 164 6.09 -16.69 7.35
CA SER A 164 6.96 -17.31 8.36
C SER A 164 8.40 -17.09 7.96
N ASP A 165 9.15 -16.35 8.77
CA ASP A 165 10.56 -16.02 8.56
C ASP A 165 11.39 -16.54 9.73
N THR A 166 12.07 -17.66 9.50
CA THR A 166 12.97 -18.31 10.46
C THR A 166 14.44 -18.05 10.16
N ARG A 167 14.74 -17.13 9.22
CA ARG A 167 16.11 -16.82 8.83
C ARG A 167 16.89 -16.18 9.99
N ASN A 168 18.13 -16.57 10.13
CA ASN A 168 19.03 -15.98 11.14
C ASN A 168 19.44 -14.53 10.82
N ARG A 169 19.32 -14.10 9.54
CA ARG A 169 19.59 -12.74 9.05
C ARG A 169 18.66 -12.41 7.89
N THR A 170 18.25 -11.15 7.79
CA THR A 170 17.41 -10.67 6.68
C THR A 170 18.18 -10.65 5.36
N ILE A 171 19.48 -10.27 5.41
CA ILE A 171 20.38 -10.18 4.25
C ILE A 171 21.48 -11.21 4.44
N PHE A 172 21.76 -11.99 3.39
CA PHE A 172 22.74 -13.09 3.40
C PHE A 172 22.47 -14.12 4.52
N ALA A 173 21.25 -14.66 4.53
CA ALA A 173 20.88 -15.71 5.48
C ALA A 173 21.74 -16.95 5.30
N GLU A 174 22.31 -17.46 6.39
CA GLU A 174 23.11 -18.69 6.41
C GLU A 174 22.26 -19.91 6.83
N SER A 175 21.15 -19.67 7.50
CA SER A 175 20.22 -20.71 7.97
C SER A 175 18.81 -20.17 8.11
N GLY A 176 17.82 -21.08 8.11
CA GLY A 176 16.41 -20.77 8.18
C GLY A 176 15.77 -20.61 6.81
N MET A 177 14.47 -20.32 6.79
CA MET A 177 13.68 -20.19 5.55
C MET A 177 12.66 -19.06 5.68
N LEU A 178 12.31 -18.46 4.55
CA LEU A 178 11.19 -17.52 4.42
C LEU A 178 10.10 -18.20 3.59
N ASN A 179 8.93 -18.37 4.18
CA ASN A 179 7.73 -18.84 3.51
C ASN A 179 6.71 -17.71 3.50
N SER A 180 6.09 -17.46 2.34
CA SER A 180 5.02 -16.49 2.18
C SER A 180 3.93 -17.07 1.30
N ILE A 181 2.70 -16.96 1.79
CA ILE A 181 1.47 -17.35 1.08
C ILE A 181 0.57 -16.12 1.11
N THR A 182 0.02 -15.76 -0.05
CA THR A 182 -0.92 -14.61 -0.18
C THR A 182 -2.09 -15.03 -1.04
#